data_1cdcc8856aaf7e2925416169249f2c02
#
_entry.id   1cdcc8856aaf7e2925416169249f2c02
#
_cell.length_a   1.000
_cell.length_b   1.000
_cell.length_c   1.000
_cell.angle_alpha   90.00
_cell.angle_beta   90.00
_cell.angle_gamma   90.00
#
_symmetry.space_group_name_H-M   'P 1'
#
loop_
_entity.id
_entity.type
_entity.pdbx_description
1 polymer ?
#
loop_
_entity_poly.entity_id
_entity_poly.type
_entity_poly.pdbx_seq_one_letter_code
_entity_poly.pdbx_strand_id
1 'polypeptide(L)'
;GFAVSALDQLLTAGEPPLKLLGGISYVFKKLAQATDLSRTMALDQAMRQVGVFPQAIGPSTAYLRRIGRHRAEQILHLIRATDGGLKGSNSLPERMQLEKLLVELAGKLS
;
A
#
# COMPACT_ATOMS: atom_id res chain seq x y z
N GLY A 1 -3.58 14.56 3.95
CA GLY A 1 -4.73 13.76 4.29
C GLY A 1 -4.56 13.01 5.59
N PHE A 2 -5.56 12.26 5.96
CA PHE A 2 -5.56 11.52 7.23
C PHE A 2 -4.38 10.54 7.34
N ALA A 3 -4.08 9.82 6.26
CA ALA A 3 -3.00 8.82 6.27
C ALA A 3 -1.63 9.48 6.46
N VAL A 4 -1.40 10.62 5.84
CA VAL A 4 -0.14 11.36 5.99
C VAL A 4 -0.01 11.92 7.40
N SER A 5 -1.10 12.41 7.98
CA SER A 5 -1.13 12.89 9.36
C SER A 5 -0.78 11.77 10.35
N ALA A 6 -1.35 10.58 10.17
CA ALA A 6 -1.06 9.43 11.01
C ALA A 6 0.41 9.01 10.87
N LEU A 7 0.95 9.04 9.65
CA LEU A 7 2.36 8.76 9.40
C LEU A 7 3.26 9.74 10.14
N ASP A 8 2.96 11.05 10.07
CA ASP A 8 3.73 12.07 10.77
C ASP A 8 3.76 11.83 12.28
N GLN A 9 2.63 11.46 12.86
CA GLN A 9 2.56 11.15 14.30
C GLN A 9 3.44 9.98 14.67
N LEU A 10 3.42 8.90 13.87
CA LEU A 10 4.23 7.72 14.13
C LEU A 10 5.71 8.00 13.99
N LEU A 11 6.12 8.73 12.97
CA LEU A 11 7.52 9.11 12.79
C LEU A 11 8.01 10.02 13.89
N THR A 12 7.18 10.99 14.33
CA THR A 12 7.50 11.88 15.45
C THR A 12 7.65 11.11 16.75
N ALA A 13 6.86 10.03 16.91
CA ALA A 13 6.95 9.16 18.09
C ALA A 13 8.17 8.23 18.05
N GLY A 14 8.97 8.27 16.97
CA GLY A 14 10.19 7.49 16.87
C GLY A 14 10.06 6.14 16.19
N GLU A 15 8.92 5.85 15.54
CA GLU A 15 8.76 4.59 14.82
C GLU A 15 9.72 4.54 13.62
N PRO A 16 10.50 3.45 13.46
CA PRO A 16 11.43 3.33 12.34
C PRO A 16 10.70 3.30 10.99
N PRO A 17 11.16 4.08 10.00
CA PRO A 17 10.52 4.11 8.68
C PRO A 17 10.38 2.75 8.01
N LEU A 18 11.39 1.90 8.08
CA LEU A 18 11.32 0.55 7.48
C LEU A 18 10.29 -0.34 8.16
N LYS A 19 10.07 -0.17 9.46
CA LYS A 19 9.02 -0.90 10.18
C LYS A 19 7.64 -0.46 9.71
N LEU A 20 7.44 0.84 9.52
CA LEU A 20 6.18 1.37 8.99
C LEU A 20 5.93 0.85 7.57
N LEU A 21 6.95 0.85 6.72
CA LEU A 21 6.85 0.30 5.38
C LEU A 21 6.50 -1.19 5.43
N GLY A 22 7.07 -1.94 6.38
CA GLY A 22 6.75 -3.35 6.57
C GLY A 22 5.27 -3.59 6.82
N GLY A 23 4.65 -2.77 7.68
CA GLY A 23 3.22 -2.86 7.94
C GLY A 23 2.37 -2.53 6.73
N ILE A 24 2.72 -1.48 6.01
CA ILE A 24 2.05 -1.10 4.75
C ILE A 24 2.18 -2.25 3.74
N SER A 25 3.38 -2.77 3.58
CA SER A 25 3.66 -3.86 2.63
C SER A 25 2.84 -5.10 2.94
N TYR A 26 2.71 -5.47 4.21
CA TYR A 26 1.96 -6.65 4.61
C TYR A 26 0.51 -6.60 4.10
N VAL A 27 -0.14 -5.44 4.28
CA VAL A 27 -1.52 -5.26 3.83
C VAL A 27 -1.61 -5.20 2.31
N PHE A 28 -0.79 -4.33 1.70
CA PHE A 28 -0.92 -4.05 0.26
C PHE A 28 -0.44 -5.18 -0.63
N LYS A 29 0.49 -6.02 -0.16
CA LYS A 29 0.87 -7.24 -0.90
C LYS A 29 -0.32 -8.17 -1.07
N LYS A 30 -1.15 -8.31 -0.04
CA LYS A 30 -2.36 -9.12 -0.13
C LYS A 30 -3.32 -8.55 -1.16
N LEU A 31 -3.49 -7.23 -1.19
CA LEU A 31 -4.37 -6.59 -2.18
C LEU A 31 -3.83 -6.76 -3.60
N ALA A 32 -2.52 -6.68 -3.79
CA ALA A 32 -1.90 -6.92 -5.09
C ALA A 32 -2.10 -8.38 -5.54
N GLN A 33 -1.93 -9.34 -4.64
CA GLN A 33 -2.18 -10.76 -4.92
C GLN A 33 -3.65 -11.00 -5.28
N ALA A 34 -4.58 -10.38 -4.55
CA ALA A 34 -6.00 -10.50 -4.84
C ALA A 34 -6.34 -9.92 -6.21
N THR A 35 -5.72 -8.80 -6.58
CA THR A 35 -5.90 -8.20 -7.91
C THR A 35 -5.50 -9.18 -9.01
N ASP A 36 -4.38 -9.86 -8.84
CA ASP A 36 -3.91 -10.84 -9.82
C ASP A 36 -4.85 -12.04 -9.90
N LEU A 37 -5.25 -12.60 -8.75
CA LEU A 37 -6.18 -13.72 -8.71
C LEU A 37 -7.57 -13.37 -9.26
N SER A 38 -7.95 -12.11 -9.23
CA SER A 38 -9.25 -11.65 -9.73
C SER A 38 -9.41 -11.80 -11.24
N ARG A 39 -8.33 -12.17 -11.93
CA ARG A 39 -8.39 -12.52 -13.36
C ARG A 39 -9.18 -13.80 -13.59
N THR A 40 -9.21 -14.69 -12.61
CA THR A 40 -9.83 -16.01 -12.73
C THR A 40 -10.92 -16.28 -11.71
N MET A 41 -11.17 -15.36 -10.79
CA MET A 41 -12.22 -15.51 -9.75
C MET A 41 -12.75 -14.14 -9.35
N ALA A 42 -13.86 -14.11 -8.61
CA ALA A 42 -14.41 -12.87 -8.08
C ALA A 42 -13.42 -12.23 -7.09
N LEU A 43 -13.36 -10.91 -7.07
CA LEU A 43 -12.40 -10.17 -6.25
C LEU A 43 -12.55 -10.45 -4.76
N ASP A 44 -13.78 -10.55 -4.25
CA ASP A 44 -14.02 -10.86 -2.85
C ASP A 44 -13.53 -12.26 -2.49
N GLN A 45 -13.70 -13.23 -3.38
CA GLN A 45 -13.14 -14.58 -3.24
C GLN A 45 -11.63 -14.55 -3.20
N ALA A 46 -11.01 -13.79 -4.13
CA ALA A 46 -9.56 -13.63 -4.19
C ALA A 46 -9.03 -13.06 -2.88
N MET A 47 -9.70 -12.06 -2.32
CA MET A 47 -9.31 -11.46 -1.04
C MET A 47 -9.35 -12.46 0.11
N ARG A 48 -10.39 -13.29 0.18
CA ARG A 48 -10.48 -14.34 1.19
C ARG A 48 -9.34 -15.34 1.05
N GLN A 49 -9.03 -15.69 -0.18
CA GLN A 49 -7.97 -16.68 -0.44
C GLN A 49 -6.59 -16.18 -0.03
N VAL A 50 -6.29 -14.91 -0.21
CA VAL A 50 -5.01 -14.33 0.19
C VAL A 50 -4.96 -13.93 1.67
N GLY A 51 -6.05 -14.10 2.40
CA GLY A 51 -6.09 -13.88 3.84
C GLY A 51 -6.46 -12.47 4.29
N VAL A 52 -7.23 -11.74 3.48
CA VAL A 52 -7.80 -10.47 3.92
C VAL A 52 -8.92 -10.77 4.92
N PHE A 53 -8.89 -10.10 6.08
CA PHE A 53 -9.92 -10.31 7.09
C PHE A 53 -11.30 -9.96 6.57
N PRO A 54 -12.37 -10.73 6.97
CA PRO A 54 -13.72 -10.49 6.46
C PRO A 54 -14.19 -9.04 6.58
N GLN A 55 -13.90 -8.38 7.69
CA GLN A 55 -14.32 -7.00 7.91
C GLN A 55 -13.56 -6.01 7.01
N ALA A 56 -12.43 -6.41 6.45
CA ALA A 56 -11.62 -5.57 5.57
C ALA A 56 -11.94 -5.78 4.08
N ILE A 57 -12.68 -6.83 3.72
CA ILE A 57 -12.96 -7.16 2.32
C ILE A 57 -13.76 -6.05 1.64
N GLY A 58 -14.82 -5.55 2.27
CA GLY A 58 -15.64 -4.47 1.71
C GLY A 58 -14.83 -3.21 1.43
N PRO A 59 -14.16 -2.63 2.44
CA PRO A 59 -13.31 -1.45 2.23
C PRO A 59 -12.17 -1.67 1.23
N SER A 60 -11.54 -2.85 1.25
CA SER A 60 -10.45 -3.16 0.32
C SER A 60 -10.95 -3.27 -1.11
N THR A 61 -12.11 -3.88 -1.32
CA THR A 61 -12.75 -3.96 -2.64
C THR A 61 -13.07 -2.56 -3.17
N ALA A 62 -13.65 -1.71 -2.32
CA ALA A 62 -13.96 -0.34 -2.70
C ALA A 62 -12.69 0.43 -3.07
N TYR A 63 -11.61 0.26 -2.31
CA TYR A 63 -10.32 0.86 -2.60
C TYR A 63 -9.78 0.44 -3.96
N LEU A 64 -9.72 -0.88 -4.23
CA LEU A 64 -9.18 -1.38 -5.49
C LEU A 64 -10.02 -0.94 -6.70
N ARG A 65 -11.34 -0.88 -6.56
CA ARG A 65 -12.21 -0.39 -7.62
C ARG A 65 -12.00 1.10 -7.87
N ARG A 66 -11.78 1.87 -6.81
CA ARG A 66 -11.55 3.31 -6.92
C ARG A 66 -10.25 3.63 -7.67
N ILE A 67 -9.16 2.94 -7.35
CA ILE A 67 -7.88 3.21 -8.02
C ILE A 67 -7.79 2.57 -9.40
N GLY A 68 -8.56 1.52 -9.65
CA GLY A 68 -8.57 0.80 -10.92
C GLY A 68 -7.46 -0.24 -11.05
N ARG A 69 -7.65 -1.18 -11.98
CA ARG A 69 -6.73 -2.31 -12.17
C ARG A 69 -5.31 -1.86 -12.51
N HIS A 70 -5.15 -0.87 -13.37
CA HIS A 70 -3.83 -0.41 -13.78
C HIS A 70 -2.99 0.02 -12.56
N ARG A 71 -3.56 0.82 -11.67
CA ARG A 71 -2.86 1.26 -10.46
C ARG A 71 -2.70 0.13 -9.45
N ALA A 72 -3.70 -0.74 -9.32
CA ALA A 72 -3.61 -1.90 -8.44
C ALA A 72 -2.43 -2.80 -8.83
N GLU A 73 -2.17 -2.95 -10.12
CA GLU A 73 -1.04 -3.74 -10.61
C GLU A 73 0.31 -3.05 -10.34
N GLN A 74 0.33 -1.75 -10.04
CA GLN A 74 1.54 -1.00 -9.70
C GLN A 74 1.90 -1.06 -8.21
N ILE A 75 1.02 -1.57 -7.36
CA ILE A 75 1.21 -1.52 -5.90
C ILE A 75 2.55 -2.12 -5.46
N LEU A 76 2.85 -3.33 -5.91
CA LEU A 76 4.11 -3.99 -5.52
C LEU A 76 5.34 -3.23 -6.01
N HIS A 77 5.25 -2.66 -7.21
CA HIS A 77 6.34 -1.86 -7.75
C HIS A 77 6.61 -0.62 -6.89
N LEU A 78 5.56 0.08 -6.48
CA LEU A 78 5.67 1.25 -5.62
C LEU A 78 6.30 0.89 -4.27
N ILE A 79 5.87 -0.21 -3.67
CA ILE A 79 6.41 -0.66 -2.39
C ILE A 79 7.89 -1.01 -2.51
N ARG A 80 8.27 -1.75 -3.56
CA ARG A 80 9.67 -2.13 -3.79
C ARG A 80 10.55 -0.92 -4.04
N ALA A 81 10.06 0.05 -4.80
CA ALA A 81 10.80 1.27 -5.07
C ALA A 81 11.04 2.07 -3.79
N THR A 82 10.03 2.15 -2.91
CA THR A 82 10.16 2.85 -1.63
C THR A 82 11.12 2.10 -0.69
N ASP A 83 11.04 0.78 -0.65
CA ASP A 83 11.95 -0.02 0.16
C ASP A 83 13.40 0.22 -0.25
N GLY A 84 13.68 0.16 -1.56
CA GLY A 84 15.01 0.45 -2.09
C GLY A 84 15.46 1.87 -1.79
N GLY A 85 14.55 2.84 -1.91
CA GLY A 85 14.81 4.24 -1.59
C GLY A 85 15.22 4.44 -0.13
N LEU A 86 14.50 3.81 0.80
CA LEU A 86 14.81 3.90 2.23
C LEU A 86 16.12 3.21 2.57
N LYS A 87 16.55 2.25 1.76
CA LYS A 87 17.82 1.54 1.95
C LYS A 87 19.00 2.22 1.25
N GLY A 88 18.80 3.41 0.68
CA GLY A 88 19.89 4.23 0.18
C GLY A 88 19.91 4.57 -1.30
N SER A 89 18.98 4.02 -2.11
CA SER A 89 18.94 4.32 -3.55
C SER A 89 18.31 5.69 -3.87
N ASN A 90 17.77 6.37 -2.87
CA ASN A 90 17.11 7.66 -3.02
C ASN A 90 17.62 8.61 -1.93
N SER A 91 17.99 9.84 -2.31
CA SER A 91 18.53 10.83 -1.39
C SER A 91 17.46 11.65 -0.67
N LEU A 92 16.18 11.49 -1.00
CA LEU A 92 15.12 12.22 -0.32
C LEU A 92 14.99 11.78 1.14
N PRO A 93 14.59 12.67 2.05
CA PRO A 93 14.33 12.29 3.44
C PRO A 93 13.33 11.14 3.53
N GLU A 94 13.56 10.25 4.49
CA GLU A 94 12.73 9.05 4.64
C GLU A 94 11.24 9.38 4.80
N ARG A 95 10.94 10.44 5.56
CA ARG A 95 9.56 10.90 5.73
C ARG A 95 8.91 11.24 4.39
N MET A 96 9.63 11.95 3.53
CA MET A 96 9.11 12.34 2.21
C MET A 96 8.87 11.13 1.31
N GLN A 97 9.75 10.13 1.37
CA GLN A 97 9.58 8.90 0.60
C GLN A 97 8.32 8.15 1.02
N LEU A 98 8.06 8.05 2.32
CA LEU A 98 6.85 7.39 2.83
C LEU A 98 5.58 8.19 2.51
N GLU A 99 5.63 9.52 2.65
CA GLU A 99 4.50 10.38 2.29
C GLU A 99 4.14 10.24 0.81
N LYS A 100 5.15 10.21 -0.05
CA LYS A 100 4.95 10.01 -1.48
C LYS A 100 4.29 8.66 -1.75
N LEU A 101 4.74 7.59 -1.10
CA LEU A 101 4.14 6.27 -1.25
C LEU A 101 2.66 6.29 -0.86
N LEU A 102 2.32 6.89 0.28
CA LEU A 102 0.93 6.95 0.73
C LEU A 102 0.04 7.72 -0.25
N VAL A 103 0.55 8.83 -0.79
CA VAL A 103 -0.19 9.62 -1.79
C VAL A 103 -0.43 8.79 -3.05
N GLU A 104 0.59 8.08 -3.52
CA GLU A 104 0.49 7.23 -4.71
C GLU A 104 -0.46 6.05 -4.47
N LEU A 105 -0.37 5.39 -3.31
CA LEU A 105 -1.29 4.30 -2.96
C LEU A 105 -2.73 4.79 -2.83
N ALA A 106 -2.93 6.01 -2.38
CA ALA A 106 -4.27 6.61 -2.31
C ALA A 106 -4.82 6.99 -3.68
N GLY A 107 -4.01 6.94 -4.73
CA GLY A 107 -4.43 7.29 -6.09
C GLY A 107 -4.58 8.78 -6.33
N LYS A 108 -3.88 9.61 -5.56
CA LYS A 108 -3.96 11.07 -5.70
C LYS A 108 -3.05 11.62 -6.80
N LEU A 109 -1.98 10.89 -7.12
CA LEU A 109 -1.10 11.27 -8.23
C LEU A 109 -1.54 10.50 -9.47
N SER A 110 -1.85 11.21 -10.47
CA SER A 110 -2.32 10.64 -11.74
C SER A 110 -1.19 10.55 -12.73
#